data_e0e2617f5eafd1a9aa073e135fc45c97
#
_entry.id   e0e2617f5eafd1a9aa073e135fc45c97
#
_cell.length_a   1.000
_cell.length_b   1.000
_cell.length_c   1.000
_cell.angle_alpha   90.00
_cell.angle_beta   90.00
_cell.angle_gamma   90.00
#
_symmetry.space_group_name_H-M   'P 1'
#
loop_
_entity.id
_entity.type
_entity.pdbx_description
1 polymer ?
#
loop_
_entity_poly.entity_id
_entity_poly.type
_entity_poly.pdbx_seq_one_letter_code
_entity_poly.pdbx_strand_id
1 'polypeptide(L)'
;MNKEPYLQFRKDGTFRILHITDLQESIYPRKDTIRLLCALLNNTRPDLVIMTGDQLKGYSPWFRLAGKSGVQNTIKMLTDPMERRRIPYAVTFGNHDIQCGISNEEQAELYRQQPYGVCPEEGAAAGTFDLTVHRHDGPEALRLYLIDSGNITAHGQYAPPSDEVLYWLRGRLAGEKLPSMLFQHIPLPEYRKCRHVIANEPVCVPERNAGEFDILRANGRVMAVFCGHDHKNDFVGRVDGIDLGYTPSCGFACYGPGVNRGGRLLTFHENNPGAYETELFRYCDIVAEHTENRLKEYWDTHIPTCWPGRDEYMSEEKLRNE
;
A
#
# COMPACT_ATOMS: atom_id res chain seq x y z
N MET A 1 1.62 8.23 23.49
CA MET A 1 0.35 7.64 23.08
C MET A 1 0.05 8.20 21.69
N ASN A 2 0.38 7.47 20.63
CA ASN A 2 -0.12 7.81 19.31
C ASN A 2 -1.62 7.54 19.31
N LYS A 3 -2.43 8.59 19.27
CA LYS A 3 -3.87 8.45 19.07
C LYS A 3 -4.06 7.93 17.63
N GLU A 4 -4.82 6.86 17.47
CA GLU A 4 -5.30 6.47 16.13
C GLU A 4 -5.90 7.70 15.45
N PRO A 5 -5.57 7.96 14.17
CA PRO A 5 -6.14 9.08 13.47
C PRO A 5 -7.65 8.90 13.37
N TYR A 6 -8.38 9.94 13.71
CA TYR A 6 -9.82 9.96 13.48
C TYR A 6 -10.07 10.17 11.99
N LEU A 7 -10.40 9.09 11.27
CA LEU A 7 -10.69 9.12 9.85
C LEU A 7 -12.17 9.47 9.64
N GLN A 8 -12.44 10.48 8.83
CA GLN A 8 -13.81 10.90 8.53
C GLN A 8 -13.94 11.45 7.12
N PHE A 9 -15.15 11.39 6.58
CA PHE A 9 -15.47 12.08 5.33
C PHE A 9 -15.25 13.59 5.47
N ARG A 10 -14.80 14.21 4.39
CA ARG A 10 -14.62 15.66 4.31
C ARG A 10 -15.99 16.37 4.30
N LYS A 11 -15.99 17.67 4.47
CA LYS A 11 -17.19 18.51 4.35
C LYS A 11 -17.85 18.44 2.97
N ASP A 12 -17.10 18.14 1.93
CA ASP A 12 -17.60 17.94 0.57
C ASP A 12 -18.21 16.53 0.35
N GLY A 13 -18.24 15.70 1.40
CA GLY A 13 -18.77 14.34 1.37
C GLY A 13 -17.82 13.32 0.73
N THR A 14 -16.54 13.65 0.51
CA THR A 14 -15.55 12.70 -0.05
C THR A 14 -14.63 12.13 1.02
N PHE A 15 -14.12 10.91 0.82
CA PHE A 15 -12.99 10.32 1.51
C PHE A 15 -12.08 9.66 0.49
N ARG A 16 -10.80 9.98 0.51
CA ARG A 16 -9.84 9.58 -0.50
C ARG A 16 -8.73 8.72 0.10
N ILE A 17 -8.56 7.53 -0.43
CA ILE A 17 -7.46 6.62 -0.07
C ILE A 17 -6.49 6.56 -1.24
N LEU A 18 -5.23 6.86 -0.99
CA LEU A 18 -4.14 6.56 -1.92
C LEU A 18 -3.54 5.21 -1.53
N HIS A 19 -3.71 4.20 -2.38
CA HIS A 19 -3.08 2.90 -2.23
C HIS A 19 -1.75 2.88 -2.99
N ILE A 20 -0.66 2.58 -2.29
CA ILE A 20 0.68 2.38 -2.84
C ILE A 20 1.26 1.07 -2.33
N THR A 21 2.15 0.47 -3.09
CA THR A 21 2.74 -0.84 -2.80
C THR A 21 4.12 -0.97 -3.44
N ASP A 22 4.91 -1.95 -3.02
CA ASP A 22 6.14 -2.35 -3.69
C ASP A 22 7.10 -1.18 -3.94
N LEU A 23 7.38 -0.40 -2.89
CA LEU A 23 8.43 0.63 -2.93
C LEU A 23 9.80 -0.03 -3.08
N GLN A 24 10.01 -1.17 -2.44
CA GLN A 24 11.20 -2.02 -2.47
C GLN A 24 12.52 -1.24 -2.51
N GLU A 25 12.63 -0.20 -1.66
CA GLU A 25 13.79 0.65 -1.59
C GLU A 25 14.84 0.08 -0.63
N SER A 26 16.10 0.40 -0.90
CA SER A 26 17.23 0.06 -0.05
C SER A 26 17.55 1.25 0.87
N ILE A 27 18.69 1.18 1.60
CA ILE A 27 19.12 2.20 2.58
C ILE A 27 19.27 3.62 1.97
N TYR A 28 19.34 3.71 0.65
CA TYR A 28 19.32 4.96 -0.11
C TYR A 28 18.18 4.90 -1.14
N PRO A 29 16.97 5.35 -0.80
CA PRO A 29 15.86 5.38 -1.73
C PRO A 29 16.16 6.13 -3.01
N ARG A 30 15.63 5.67 -4.11
CA ARG A 30 15.78 6.33 -5.39
C ARG A 30 15.04 7.65 -5.41
N LYS A 31 15.64 8.64 -6.04
CA LYS A 31 15.09 9.98 -6.17
C LYS A 31 13.72 9.94 -6.85
N ASP A 32 13.57 9.10 -7.89
CA ASP A 32 12.31 9.02 -8.63
C ASP A 32 11.20 8.35 -7.83
N THR A 33 11.50 7.44 -6.89
CA THR A 33 10.51 6.93 -5.94
C THR A 33 9.97 8.06 -5.07
N ILE A 34 10.84 8.89 -4.49
CA ILE A 34 10.43 10.03 -3.66
C ILE A 34 9.66 11.07 -4.48
N ARG A 35 10.11 11.37 -5.71
CA ARG A 35 9.40 12.27 -6.64
C ARG A 35 7.99 11.76 -6.95
N LEU A 36 7.86 10.46 -7.23
CA LEU A 36 6.57 9.86 -7.49
C LEU A 36 5.66 9.95 -6.25
N LEU A 37 6.17 9.61 -5.05
CA LEU A 37 5.40 9.76 -3.81
C LEU A 37 4.91 11.19 -3.61
N CYS A 38 5.78 12.18 -3.77
CA CYS A 38 5.42 13.59 -3.65
C CYS A 38 4.35 13.99 -4.69
N ALA A 39 4.53 13.59 -5.95
CA ALA A 39 3.58 13.89 -7.03
C ALA A 39 2.22 13.21 -6.79
N LEU A 40 2.21 11.94 -6.34
CA LEU A 40 0.97 11.23 -5.97
C LEU A 40 0.21 12.00 -4.89
N LEU A 41 0.87 12.37 -3.79
CA LEU A 41 0.25 13.09 -2.68
C LEU A 41 -0.31 14.46 -3.11
N ASN A 42 0.41 15.17 -3.97
CA ASN A 42 -0.01 16.48 -4.46
C ASN A 42 -1.22 16.40 -5.40
N ASN A 43 -1.24 15.41 -6.30
CA ASN A 43 -2.32 15.25 -7.27
C ASN A 43 -3.58 14.62 -6.66
N THR A 44 -3.43 13.67 -5.72
CA THR A 44 -4.58 12.95 -5.16
C THR A 44 -5.13 13.59 -3.90
N ARG A 45 -4.30 14.31 -3.12
CA ARG A 45 -4.65 14.91 -1.82
C ARG A 45 -5.42 13.92 -0.95
N PRO A 46 -4.85 12.77 -0.59
CA PRO A 46 -5.57 11.72 0.11
C PRO A 46 -5.83 12.09 1.58
N ASP A 47 -6.85 11.47 2.18
CA ASP A 47 -7.13 11.51 3.62
C ASP A 47 -6.38 10.42 4.37
N LEU A 48 -6.05 9.33 3.65
CA LEU A 48 -5.29 8.20 4.14
C LEU A 48 -4.43 7.64 3.01
N VAL A 49 -3.17 7.31 3.30
CA VAL A 49 -2.34 6.47 2.44
C VAL A 49 -2.37 5.04 2.99
N ILE A 50 -2.56 4.04 2.15
CA ILE A 50 -2.41 2.62 2.52
C ILE A 50 -1.21 2.06 1.77
N MET A 51 -0.28 1.48 2.53
CA MET A 51 0.95 0.87 2.06
C MET A 51 0.87 -0.64 2.24
N THR A 52 0.76 -1.38 1.14
CA THR A 52 0.52 -2.84 1.19
C THR A 52 1.78 -3.66 0.93
N GLY A 53 2.81 -3.46 1.74
CA GLY A 53 3.94 -4.36 1.77
C GLY A 53 5.03 -4.08 0.74
N ASP A 54 6.14 -4.79 0.94
CA ASP A 54 7.38 -4.66 0.18
C ASP A 54 7.84 -3.20 0.09
N GLN A 55 7.78 -2.50 1.24
CA GLN A 55 8.33 -1.15 1.36
C GLN A 55 9.86 -1.19 1.25
N LEU A 56 10.46 -2.25 1.79
CA LEU A 56 11.90 -2.44 1.83
C LEU A 56 12.34 -3.53 0.85
N LYS A 57 13.41 -3.28 0.14
CA LYS A 57 14.18 -4.32 -0.57
C LYS A 57 14.97 -5.14 0.44
N GLY A 58 14.26 -5.86 1.33
CA GLY A 58 14.83 -6.49 2.51
C GLY A 58 16.01 -7.43 2.22
N TYR A 59 16.00 -8.09 1.07
CA TYR A 59 17.14 -8.92 0.60
C TYR A 59 18.37 -8.11 0.15
N SER A 60 18.34 -6.77 0.17
CA SER A 60 19.49 -5.94 -0.14
C SER A 60 20.59 -6.14 0.89
N PRO A 61 21.84 -6.46 0.48
CA PRO A 61 22.94 -6.66 1.42
C PRO A 61 23.26 -5.43 2.26
N TRP A 62 22.85 -4.25 1.82
CA TRP A 62 23.07 -3.00 2.53
C TRP A 62 22.34 -2.94 3.88
N PHE A 63 21.18 -3.59 4.02
CA PHE A 63 20.48 -3.67 5.31
C PHE A 63 21.26 -4.50 6.33
N ARG A 64 21.95 -5.57 5.89
CA ARG A 64 22.82 -6.36 6.78
C ARG A 64 23.98 -5.54 7.34
N LEU A 65 24.53 -4.62 6.54
CA LEU A 65 25.63 -3.76 6.96
C LEU A 65 25.15 -2.60 7.83
N ALA A 66 24.02 -2.01 7.52
CA ALA A 66 23.47 -0.84 8.20
C ALA A 66 22.67 -1.19 9.46
N GLY A 67 22.19 -2.45 9.58
CA GLY A 67 21.41 -2.94 10.73
C GLY A 67 20.09 -2.19 10.92
N LYS A 68 19.56 -2.28 12.14
CA LYS A 68 18.26 -1.66 12.50
C LYS A 68 18.22 -0.15 12.22
N SER A 69 19.31 0.57 12.41
CA SER A 69 19.37 2.00 12.12
C SER A 69 19.21 2.32 10.64
N GLY A 70 19.74 1.45 9.76
CA GLY A 70 19.55 1.56 8.31
C GLY A 70 18.08 1.37 7.92
N VAL A 71 17.42 0.36 8.50
CA VAL A 71 15.98 0.14 8.31
C VAL A 71 15.17 1.35 8.79
N GLN A 72 15.43 1.83 10.00
CA GLN A 72 14.75 2.99 10.58
C GLN A 72 14.90 4.25 9.71
N ASN A 73 16.10 4.50 9.22
CA ASN A 73 16.36 5.66 8.36
C ASN A 73 15.64 5.53 7.01
N THR A 74 15.63 4.32 6.42
CA THR A 74 14.92 4.07 5.16
C THR A 74 13.41 4.29 5.33
N ILE A 75 12.81 3.73 6.39
CA ILE A 75 11.40 3.96 6.72
C ILE A 75 11.12 5.46 6.83
N LYS A 76 11.92 6.20 7.60
CA LYS A 76 11.75 7.66 7.73
C LYS A 76 11.83 8.38 6.40
N MET A 77 12.75 7.99 5.52
CA MET A 77 12.88 8.60 4.20
C MET A 77 11.66 8.34 3.31
N LEU A 78 11.12 7.12 3.36
CA LEU A 78 9.94 6.76 2.56
C LEU A 78 8.65 7.39 3.08
N THR A 79 8.55 7.61 4.39
CA THR A 79 7.36 8.20 5.02
C THR A 79 7.41 9.73 5.13
N ASP A 80 8.58 10.36 5.01
CA ASP A 80 8.75 11.81 5.10
C ASP A 80 7.79 12.61 4.19
N PRO A 81 7.48 12.20 2.94
CA PRO A 81 6.50 12.88 2.12
C PRO A 81 5.10 12.96 2.76
N MET A 82 4.65 11.93 3.47
CA MET A 82 3.37 11.90 4.20
C MET A 82 3.47 12.71 5.50
N GLU A 83 4.55 12.52 6.27
CA GLU A 83 4.80 13.20 7.54
C GLU A 83 4.77 14.73 7.37
N ARG A 84 5.45 15.25 6.35
CA ARG A 84 5.46 16.70 6.05
C ARG A 84 4.10 17.24 5.69
N ARG A 85 3.24 16.44 5.07
CA ARG A 85 1.87 16.81 4.69
C ARG A 85 0.84 16.53 5.77
N ARG A 86 1.27 15.91 6.88
CA ARG A 86 0.40 15.50 7.99
C ARG A 86 -0.71 14.56 7.52
N ILE A 87 -0.39 13.67 6.57
CA ILE A 87 -1.32 12.69 6.04
C ILE A 87 -1.08 11.37 6.77
N PRO A 88 -2.09 10.78 7.43
CA PRO A 88 -1.96 9.46 8.04
C PRO A 88 -1.70 8.39 6.98
N TYR A 89 -0.87 7.40 7.33
CA TYR A 89 -0.57 6.27 6.47
C TYR A 89 -0.60 4.97 7.26
N ALA A 90 -1.37 4.01 6.77
CA ALA A 90 -1.55 2.68 7.33
C ALA A 90 -0.68 1.67 6.58
N VAL A 91 -0.04 0.75 7.33
CA VAL A 91 0.99 -0.13 6.77
C VAL A 91 0.67 -1.59 7.08
N THR A 92 0.70 -2.45 6.05
CA THR A 92 0.87 -3.89 6.19
C THR A 92 2.16 -4.32 5.50
N PHE A 93 2.58 -5.58 5.66
CA PHE A 93 3.88 -6.06 5.23
C PHE A 93 3.78 -7.00 4.02
N GLY A 94 4.85 -7.03 3.21
CA GLY A 94 5.06 -7.96 2.13
C GLY A 94 6.14 -8.99 2.46
N ASN A 95 6.38 -9.89 1.52
CA ASN A 95 7.28 -11.02 1.72
C ASN A 95 8.77 -10.62 1.75
N HIS A 96 9.12 -9.42 1.31
CA HIS A 96 10.51 -8.93 1.35
C HIS A 96 10.81 -8.07 2.57
N ASP A 97 9.81 -7.51 3.25
CA ASP A 97 10.06 -6.61 4.39
C ASP A 97 10.80 -7.32 5.52
N ILE A 98 10.41 -8.55 5.87
CA ILE A 98 11.07 -9.35 6.93
C ILE A 98 12.53 -9.70 6.63
N GLN A 99 12.97 -9.60 5.39
CA GLN A 99 14.33 -9.98 4.96
C GLN A 99 15.39 -8.92 5.32
N CYS A 100 14.97 -7.74 5.82
CA CYS A 100 15.88 -6.63 6.14
C CYS A 100 16.69 -6.81 7.43
N GLY A 101 16.48 -7.91 8.16
CA GLY A 101 17.24 -8.26 9.36
C GLY A 101 16.60 -7.84 10.69
N ILE A 102 15.39 -7.28 10.65
CA ILE A 102 14.50 -7.08 11.80
C ILE A 102 13.11 -7.63 11.49
N SER A 103 12.35 -7.99 12.51
CA SER A 103 11.02 -8.57 12.34
C SER A 103 9.98 -7.55 11.87
N ASN A 104 8.82 -8.03 11.39
CA ASN A 104 7.69 -7.15 11.04
C ASN A 104 7.14 -6.41 12.27
N GLU A 105 7.20 -7.01 13.47
CA GLU A 105 6.82 -6.38 14.74
C GLU A 105 7.75 -5.19 15.06
N GLU A 106 9.06 -5.39 14.89
CA GLU A 106 10.04 -4.31 15.07
C GLU A 106 9.85 -3.19 14.05
N GLN A 107 9.51 -3.52 12.81
CA GLN A 107 9.19 -2.53 11.78
C GLN A 107 7.87 -1.80 12.10
N ALA A 108 6.83 -2.50 12.54
CA ALA A 108 5.57 -1.92 12.97
C ALA A 108 5.78 -0.88 14.07
N GLU A 109 6.66 -1.18 15.03
CA GLU A 109 7.05 -0.21 16.06
C GLU A 109 7.72 1.04 15.48
N LEU A 110 8.59 0.88 14.48
CA LEU A 110 9.22 2.03 13.82
C LEU A 110 8.19 2.92 13.09
N TYR A 111 7.14 2.34 12.51
CA TYR A 111 6.03 3.10 11.91
C TYR A 111 5.19 3.78 12.98
N ARG A 112 4.85 3.11 14.09
CA ARG A 112 4.10 3.71 15.21
C ARG A 112 4.80 4.90 15.85
N GLN A 113 6.13 4.91 15.85
CA GLN A 113 6.93 6.03 16.36
C GLN A 113 6.85 7.28 15.48
N GLN A 114 6.36 7.17 14.25
CA GLN A 114 6.13 8.33 13.38
C GLN A 114 4.80 9.01 13.75
N PRO A 115 4.73 10.35 13.72
CA PRO A 115 3.52 11.10 14.11
C PRO A 115 2.24 10.73 13.35
N TYR A 116 2.35 10.34 12.08
CA TYR A 116 1.22 10.00 11.21
C TYR A 116 1.19 8.52 10.79
N GLY A 117 2.11 7.72 11.31
CA GLY A 117 2.15 6.28 11.05
C GLY A 117 1.05 5.53 11.82
N VAL A 118 0.29 4.71 11.10
CA VAL A 118 -0.81 3.90 11.64
C VAL A 118 -0.47 2.43 11.44
N CYS A 119 -0.08 1.77 12.51
CA CYS A 119 0.19 0.34 12.56
C CYS A 119 -0.10 -0.16 13.98
N PRO A 120 -1.38 -0.29 14.37
CA PRO A 120 -1.78 -0.66 15.73
C PRO A 120 -1.15 -1.96 16.21
N GLU A 121 -1.01 -2.13 17.53
CA GLU A 121 -0.60 -3.39 18.14
C GLU A 121 -1.76 -4.40 18.21
N GLU A 122 -2.98 -3.88 18.21
CA GLU A 122 -4.20 -4.66 18.30
C GLU A 122 -4.49 -5.35 16.97
N GLY A 123 -4.12 -6.60 16.85
CA GLY A 123 -4.33 -7.42 15.65
C GLY A 123 -3.81 -8.84 15.87
N ALA A 124 -3.99 -9.70 14.86
CA ALA A 124 -3.50 -11.07 14.91
C ALA A 124 -1.99 -11.18 14.58
N ALA A 125 -1.46 -10.21 13.85
CA ALA A 125 -0.06 -10.14 13.46
C ALA A 125 0.32 -8.67 13.17
N ALA A 126 1.61 -8.37 13.11
CA ALA A 126 2.09 -7.07 12.67
C ALA A 126 1.54 -6.74 11.27
N GLY A 127 0.90 -5.59 11.13
CA GLY A 127 0.26 -5.18 9.86
C GLY A 127 -1.14 -5.79 9.63
N THR A 128 -1.71 -6.53 10.61
CA THR A 128 -3.09 -7.03 10.56
C THR A 128 -3.96 -6.27 11.55
N PHE A 129 -4.84 -5.41 11.05
CA PHE A 129 -5.75 -4.58 11.86
C PHE A 129 -6.89 -4.02 11.00
N ASP A 130 -7.83 -3.35 11.63
CA ASP A 130 -8.88 -2.61 10.92
C ASP A 130 -8.94 -1.15 11.34
N LEU A 131 -9.45 -0.32 10.44
CA LEU A 131 -9.69 1.11 10.63
C LEU A 131 -11.13 1.44 10.31
N THR A 132 -11.68 2.39 11.07
CA THR A 132 -13.02 2.90 10.83
C THR A 132 -12.96 4.28 10.20
N VAL A 133 -13.75 4.48 9.14
CA VAL A 133 -14.01 5.80 8.58
C VAL A 133 -15.40 6.24 8.99
N HIS A 134 -15.49 7.43 9.57
CA HIS A 134 -16.73 8.02 10.06
C HIS A 134 -17.35 8.96 9.02
N ARG A 135 -18.65 9.16 9.10
CA ARG A 135 -19.31 10.27 8.41
C ARG A 135 -18.77 11.60 8.90
N HIS A 136 -18.94 12.63 8.11
CA HIS A 136 -18.58 13.97 8.57
C HIS A 136 -19.44 14.32 9.80
N ASP A 137 -18.77 14.50 10.95
CA ASP A 137 -19.43 14.73 12.26
C ASP A 137 -20.51 13.67 12.62
N GLY A 138 -20.32 12.41 12.19
CA GLY A 138 -21.33 11.37 12.30
C GLY A 138 -20.81 9.98 12.67
N PRO A 139 -21.72 8.99 12.57
CA PRO A 139 -21.39 7.60 12.92
C PRO A 139 -20.43 6.95 11.93
N GLU A 140 -20.00 5.74 12.28
CA GLU A 140 -19.20 4.88 11.41
C GLU A 140 -19.86 4.66 10.03
N ALA A 141 -19.08 4.66 8.96
CA ALA A 141 -19.59 4.56 7.59
C ALA A 141 -18.89 3.50 6.74
N LEU A 142 -17.60 3.24 6.98
CA LEU A 142 -16.79 2.33 6.18
C LEU A 142 -15.77 1.63 7.08
N ARG A 143 -15.49 0.33 6.82
CA ARG A 143 -14.46 -0.44 7.49
C ARG A 143 -13.34 -0.80 6.51
N LEU A 144 -12.10 -0.56 6.92
CA LEU A 144 -10.91 -0.90 6.14
C LEU A 144 -10.12 -1.96 6.91
N TYR A 145 -9.82 -3.08 6.26
CA TYR A 145 -9.01 -4.16 6.81
C TYR A 145 -7.64 -4.15 6.14
N LEU A 146 -6.58 -4.19 6.93
CA LEU A 146 -5.23 -4.47 6.47
C LEU A 146 -4.83 -5.86 6.98
N ILE A 147 -4.25 -6.68 6.11
CA ILE A 147 -3.96 -8.08 6.40
C ILE A 147 -2.49 -8.38 6.07
N ASP A 148 -1.78 -8.99 7.01
CA ASP A 148 -0.54 -9.71 6.70
C ASP A 148 -0.90 -10.95 5.87
N SER A 149 -0.64 -10.89 4.57
CA SER A 149 -0.99 -11.93 3.60
C SER A 149 -0.03 -13.11 3.57
N GLY A 150 0.94 -13.15 4.47
CA GLY A 150 1.94 -14.21 4.56
C GLY A 150 3.28 -13.84 3.91
N ASN A 151 4.19 -14.80 3.92
CA ASN A 151 5.59 -14.64 3.52
C ASN A 151 6.03 -15.75 2.54
N ILE A 152 7.32 -15.83 2.27
CA ILE A 152 7.93 -16.92 1.49
C ILE A 152 8.12 -18.12 2.42
N THR A 153 7.68 -19.31 1.97
CA THR A 153 7.90 -20.58 2.66
C THR A 153 9.37 -21.02 2.55
N ALA A 154 9.77 -22.01 3.36
CA ALA A 154 11.10 -22.60 3.28
C ALA A 154 11.42 -23.23 1.90
N HIS A 155 10.41 -23.52 1.10
CA HIS A 155 10.54 -24.08 -0.26
C HIS A 155 10.53 -22.99 -1.35
N GLY A 156 10.54 -21.71 -0.96
CA GLY A 156 10.55 -20.58 -1.91
C GLY A 156 9.20 -20.30 -2.57
N GLN A 157 8.12 -20.84 -2.04
CA GLN A 157 6.75 -20.55 -2.48
C GLN A 157 6.14 -19.47 -1.60
N TYR A 158 5.03 -18.87 -2.01
CA TYR A 158 4.31 -17.91 -1.18
C TYR A 158 3.35 -18.63 -0.22
N ALA A 159 3.43 -18.27 1.05
CA ALA A 159 2.50 -18.76 2.07
C ALA A 159 1.19 -17.96 2.01
N PRO A 160 0.04 -18.55 2.32
CA PRO A 160 -1.17 -17.79 2.60
C PRO A 160 -1.08 -17.09 3.96
N PRO A 161 -2.05 -16.21 4.31
CA PRO A 161 -2.20 -15.70 5.67
C PRO A 161 -2.21 -16.83 6.70
N SER A 162 -1.69 -16.58 7.90
CA SER A 162 -1.68 -17.57 8.97
C SER A 162 -3.11 -17.92 9.44
N ASP A 163 -3.27 -19.08 10.05
CA ASP A 163 -4.57 -19.50 10.60
C ASP A 163 -5.06 -18.50 11.68
N GLU A 164 -4.15 -17.87 12.41
CA GLU A 164 -4.45 -16.83 13.40
C GLU A 164 -5.02 -15.56 12.75
N VAL A 165 -4.41 -15.11 11.65
CA VAL A 165 -4.90 -13.98 10.86
C VAL A 165 -6.29 -14.29 10.27
N LEU A 166 -6.48 -15.48 9.72
CA LEU A 166 -7.78 -15.89 9.16
C LEU A 166 -8.87 -16.04 10.24
N TYR A 167 -8.51 -16.53 11.42
CA TYR A 167 -9.41 -16.59 12.55
C TYR A 167 -9.83 -15.20 13.01
N TRP A 168 -8.87 -14.29 13.16
CA TRP A 168 -9.13 -12.89 13.50
C TRP A 168 -10.04 -12.23 12.46
N LEU A 169 -9.73 -12.36 11.17
CA LEU A 169 -10.52 -11.79 10.07
C LEU A 169 -11.96 -12.29 10.09
N ARG A 170 -12.15 -13.59 10.30
CA ARG A 170 -13.48 -14.20 10.43
C ARG A 170 -14.24 -13.62 11.61
N GLY A 171 -13.57 -13.45 12.75
CA GLY A 171 -14.15 -12.86 13.96
C GLY A 171 -14.58 -11.41 13.75
N ARG A 172 -13.72 -10.60 13.09
CA ARG A 172 -14.00 -9.18 12.80
C ARG A 172 -15.14 -9.01 11.79
N LEU A 173 -15.20 -9.86 10.79
CA LEU A 173 -16.27 -9.84 9.79
C LEU A 173 -17.60 -10.45 10.32
N ALA A 174 -17.55 -11.25 11.37
CA ALA A 174 -18.77 -11.79 11.98
C ALA A 174 -19.63 -10.67 12.56
N GLY A 175 -20.76 -10.38 11.91
CA GLY A 175 -21.67 -9.31 12.35
C GLY A 175 -21.31 -7.91 11.84
N GLU A 176 -20.23 -7.72 11.08
CA GLU A 176 -19.92 -6.44 10.44
C GLU A 176 -21.03 -6.09 9.42
N LYS A 177 -21.57 -4.88 9.55
CA LYS A 177 -22.67 -4.38 8.71
C LYS A 177 -22.25 -3.23 7.79
N LEU A 178 -21.09 -2.64 8.06
CA LEU A 178 -20.57 -1.56 7.24
C LEU A 178 -20.05 -2.10 5.91
N PRO A 179 -20.15 -1.34 4.83
CA PRO A 179 -19.36 -1.59 3.64
C PRO A 179 -17.89 -1.71 4.04
N SER A 180 -17.18 -2.64 3.44
CA SER A 180 -15.80 -2.94 3.86
C SER A 180 -14.88 -3.13 2.66
N MET A 181 -13.62 -2.80 2.83
CA MET A 181 -12.56 -3.02 1.85
C MET A 181 -11.34 -3.63 2.53
N LEU A 182 -10.65 -4.52 1.84
CA LEU A 182 -9.47 -5.20 2.36
C LEU A 182 -8.24 -4.85 1.54
N PHE A 183 -7.11 -4.71 2.23
CA PHE A 183 -5.80 -4.41 1.66
C PHE A 183 -4.77 -5.43 2.16
N GLN A 184 -4.02 -6.01 1.25
CA GLN A 184 -2.99 -6.98 1.54
C GLN A 184 -1.88 -6.92 0.49
N HIS A 185 -0.78 -7.65 0.70
CA HIS A 185 0.33 -7.66 -0.26
C HIS A 185 0.16 -8.75 -1.32
N ILE A 186 0.16 -10.03 -0.92
CA ILE A 186 0.08 -11.17 -1.83
C ILE A 186 -1.37 -11.36 -2.27
N PRO A 187 -1.64 -11.51 -3.59
CA PRO A 187 -2.99 -11.64 -4.11
C PRO A 187 -3.66 -12.96 -3.69
N LEU A 188 -4.98 -12.93 -3.55
CA LEU A 188 -5.80 -14.13 -3.37
C LEU A 188 -5.72 -15.06 -4.61
N PRO A 189 -5.82 -16.39 -4.45
CA PRO A 189 -5.91 -17.31 -5.59
C PRO A 189 -7.01 -16.97 -6.61
N GLU A 190 -8.05 -16.31 -6.16
CA GLU A 190 -9.20 -15.90 -6.95
C GLU A 190 -8.88 -14.81 -8.00
N TYR A 191 -7.79 -14.06 -7.86
CA TYR A 191 -7.32 -13.13 -8.90
C TYR A 191 -7.11 -13.81 -10.25
N ARG A 192 -6.73 -15.11 -10.27
CA ARG A 192 -6.63 -15.93 -11.49
C ARG A 192 -7.97 -16.20 -12.17
N LYS A 193 -9.09 -15.96 -11.49
CA LYS A 193 -10.44 -16.13 -12.01
C LYS A 193 -10.99 -14.85 -12.65
N CYS A 194 -10.31 -13.71 -12.49
CA CYS A 194 -10.72 -12.44 -13.09
C CYS A 194 -10.76 -12.57 -14.61
N ARG A 195 -11.91 -12.24 -15.21
CA ARG A 195 -12.12 -12.28 -16.66
C ARG A 195 -12.16 -10.86 -17.22
N HIS A 196 -11.86 -10.74 -18.50
CA HIS A 196 -11.88 -9.46 -19.23
C HIS A 196 -10.91 -8.41 -18.66
N VAL A 197 -9.81 -8.86 -18.05
CA VAL A 197 -8.72 -8.03 -17.55
C VAL A 197 -7.45 -8.32 -18.36
N ILE A 198 -6.54 -7.35 -18.38
CA ILE A 198 -5.20 -7.51 -18.94
C ILE A 198 -4.23 -7.66 -17.77
N ALA A 199 -3.65 -8.84 -17.62
CA ALA A 199 -2.55 -9.07 -16.70
C ALA A 199 -1.23 -8.80 -17.44
N ASN A 200 -0.46 -7.86 -16.90
CA ASN A 200 0.83 -7.46 -17.48
C ASN A 200 1.97 -8.39 -17.06
N GLU A 201 1.72 -9.25 -16.10
CA GLU A 201 2.58 -10.37 -15.69
C GLU A 201 1.73 -11.47 -15.00
N PRO A 202 2.28 -12.70 -14.83
CA PRO A 202 1.57 -13.78 -14.18
C PRO A 202 1.12 -13.44 -12.76
N VAL A 203 -0.08 -13.88 -12.38
CA VAL A 203 -0.62 -13.73 -11.03
C VAL A 203 0.05 -14.74 -10.09
N CYS A 204 0.87 -14.26 -9.17
CA CYS A 204 1.66 -15.04 -8.22
C CYS A 204 0.91 -15.16 -6.89
N VAL A 205 0.24 -16.29 -6.68
CA VAL A 205 -0.60 -16.55 -5.49
C VAL A 205 0.08 -17.54 -4.53
N PRO A 206 -0.42 -17.61 -3.28
CA PRO A 206 0.04 -18.61 -2.32
C PRO A 206 -0.03 -20.06 -2.85
N GLU A 207 0.87 -20.93 -2.37
CA GLU A 207 0.97 -22.35 -2.78
C GLU A 207 -0.32 -23.15 -2.49
N ARG A 208 -1.08 -22.73 -1.48
CA ARG A 208 -2.39 -23.31 -1.13
C ARG A 208 -3.45 -22.22 -0.97
N ASN A 209 -4.67 -22.54 -1.31
CA ASN A 209 -5.82 -21.70 -0.97
C ASN A 209 -6.22 -21.98 0.49
N ALA A 210 -6.14 -20.98 1.34
CA ALA A 210 -6.48 -21.07 2.77
C ALA A 210 -7.94 -20.68 3.06
N GLY A 211 -8.75 -20.42 2.04
CA GLY A 211 -10.18 -20.10 2.19
C GLY A 211 -10.45 -18.66 2.61
N GLU A 212 -9.48 -17.75 2.47
CA GLU A 212 -9.64 -16.34 2.80
C GLU A 212 -10.79 -15.70 2.00
N PHE A 213 -10.83 -15.93 0.69
CA PHE A 213 -11.90 -15.40 -0.16
C PHE A 213 -13.30 -15.85 0.28
N ASP A 214 -13.44 -17.09 0.74
CA ASP A 214 -14.73 -17.61 1.24
C ASP A 214 -15.16 -16.90 2.52
N ILE A 215 -14.21 -16.51 3.39
CA ILE A 215 -14.50 -15.69 4.58
C ILE A 215 -15.03 -14.31 4.17
N LEU A 216 -14.39 -13.66 3.18
CA LEU A 216 -14.81 -12.34 2.69
C LEU A 216 -16.19 -12.41 2.05
N ARG A 217 -16.41 -13.40 1.18
CA ARG A 217 -17.67 -13.61 0.47
C ARG A 217 -18.83 -13.90 1.42
N ALA A 218 -18.59 -14.70 2.47
CA ALA A 218 -19.63 -15.08 3.43
C ALA A 218 -20.18 -13.88 4.21
N ASN A 219 -19.39 -12.83 4.45
CA ASN A 219 -19.83 -11.61 5.11
C ASN A 219 -20.80 -10.79 4.22
N GLY A 220 -20.58 -10.74 2.90
CA GLY A 220 -21.43 -10.02 1.94
C GLY A 220 -21.34 -8.49 2.01
N ARG A 221 -20.40 -7.93 2.77
CA ARG A 221 -20.15 -6.48 2.91
C ARG A 221 -18.79 -6.06 2.36
N VAL A 222 -17.90 -7.00 2.13
CA VAL A 222 -16.60 -6.74 1.52
C VAL A 222 -16.79 -6.45 0.04
N MET A 223 -16.49 -5.21 -0.37
CA MET A 223 -16.66 -4.73 -1.74
C MET A 223 -15.48 -5.08 -2.62
N ALA A 224 -14.27 -4.99 -2.06
CA ALA A 224 -13.05 -5.16 -2.82
C ALA A 224 -11.88 -5.62 -1.96
N VAL A 225 -10.90 -6.25 -2.62
CA VAL A 225 -9.56 -6.52 -2.12
C VAL A 225 -8.55 -5.85 -3.04
N PHE A 226 -7.65 -5.06 -2.50
CA PHE A 226 -6.53 -4.46 -3.25
C PHE A 226 -5.19 -5.01 -2.76
N CYS A 227 -4.31 -5.31 -3.71
CA CYS A 227 -2.98 -5.88 -3.44
C CYS A 227 -1.89 -5.26 -4.32
N GLY A 228 -0.65 -5.64 -4.02
CA GLY A 228 0.56 -5.39 -4.80
C GLY A 228 1.18 -6.69 -5.29
N HIS A 229 2.48 -6.90 -4.97
CA HIS A 229 3.24 -8.12 -5.19
C HIS A 229 3.64 -8.40 -6.65
N ASP A 230 2.68 -8.41 -7.56
CA ASP A 230 2.91 -8.54 -9.00
C ASP A 230 3.08 -7.12 -9.59
N HIS A 231 4.33 -6.66 -9.68
CA HIS A 231 4.70 -5.24 -9.85
C HIS A 231 4.12 -4.56 -11.08
N LYS A 232 3.80 -5.33 -12.15
CA LYS A 232 3.31 -4.77 -13.41
C LYS A 232 1.80 -4.83 -13.54
N ASN A 233 1.12 -5.61 -12.68
CA ASN A 233 -0.32 -5.74 -12.71
C ASN A 233 -0.99 -4.48 -12.14
N ASP A 234 -2.04 -4.02 -12.83
CA ASP A 234 -2.76 -2.79 -12.49
C ASP A 234 -4.27 -2.88 -12.80
N PHE A 235 -4.76 -4.08 -13.03
CA PHE A 235 -6.17 -4.30 -13.35
C PHE A 235 -7.07 -4.32 -12.11
N VAL A 236 -8.36 -4.13 -12.32
CA VAL A 236 -9.43 -4.47 -11.39
C VAL A 236 -10.38 -5.42 -12.09
N GLY A 237 -10.51 -6.63 -11.55
CA GLY A 237 -11.48 -7.64 -12.00
C GLY A 237 -12.51 -7.92 -10.94
N ARG A 238 -13.54 -8.70 -11.28
CA ARG A 238 -14.62 -9.03 -10.33
C ARG A 238 -14.85 -10.53 -10.28
N VAL A 239 -14.93 -11.07 -9.06
CA VAL A 239 -15.24 -12.48 -8.79
C VAL A 239 -16.29 -12.54 -7.68
N ASP A 240 -17.40 -13.25 -7.92
CA ASP A 240 -18.49 -13.48 -6.95
C ASP A 240 -18.93 -12.20 -6.19
N GLY A 241 -18.97 -11.05 -6.90
CA GLY A 241 -19.44 -9.78 -6.35
C GLY A 241 -18.35 -8.93 -5.65
N ILE A 242 -17.13 -9.45 -5.47
CA ILE A 242 -16.00 -8.74 -4.87
C ILE A 242 -15.04 -8.28 -5.98
N ASP A 243 -14.65 -7.03 -5.96
CA ASP A 243 -13.63 -6.50 -6.86
C ASP A 243 -12.23 -6.92 -6.37
N LEU A 244 -11.40 -7.42 -7.28
CA LEU A 244 -10.03 -7.83 -7.02
C LEU A 244 -9.09 -6.92 -7.82
N GLY A 245 -8.41 -6.02 -7.13
CA GLY A 245 -7.64 -4.95 -7.75
C GLY A 245 -6.15 -5.01 -7.42
N TYR A 246 -5.33 -4.74 -8.43
CA TYR A 246 -3.90 -4.50 -8.26
C TYR A 246 -3.59 -3.01 -8.27
N THR A 247 -2.58 -2.64 -7.51
CA THR A 247 -1.85 -1.38 -7.70
C THR A 247 -0.44 -1.73 -8.17
N PRO A 248 0.06 -1.11 -9.25
CA PRO A 248 1.40 -1.40 -9.75
C PRO A 248 2.46 -0.91 -8.75
N SER A 249 3.68 -1.48 -8.82
CA SER A 249 4.77 -1.07 -7.96
C SER A 249 5.03 0.44 -8.06
N CYS A 250 5.28 1.06 -6.91
CA CYS A 250 5.55 2.50 -6.82
C CYS A 250 7.07 2.80 -6.84
N GLY A 251 7.91 1.89 -6.32
CA GLY A 251 9.34 2.13 -6.17
C GLY A 251 10.18 1.78 -7.39
N PHE A 252 11.32 2.46 -7.56
CA PHE A 252 12.21 2.31 -8.71
C PHE A 252 13.46 1.45 -8.45
N ALA A 253 13.64 0.91 -7.23
CA ALA A 253 14.82 0.10 -6.89
C ALA A 253 14.71 -1.39 -7.25
N CYS A 254 13.57 -1.83 -7.81
CA CYS A 254 13.30 -3.19 -8.24
C CYS A 254 12.74 -3.24 -9.66
N TYR A 255 12.49 -4.45 -10.18
CA TYR A 255 11.80 -4.61 -11.46
C TYR A 255 10.38 -4.02 -11.40
N GLY A 256 9.80 -3.72 -12.55
CA GLY A 256 8.42 -3.20 -12.59
C GLY A 256 8.06 -2.62 -13.95
N PRO A 257 6.98 -1.84 -14.03
CA PRO A 257 6.42 -1.37 -15.29
C PRO A 257 7.10 -0.11 -15.85
N GLY A 258 8.36 0.18 -15.47
CA GLY A 258 9.07 1.38 -15.95
C GLY A 258 8.37 2.67 -15.50
N VAL A 259 8.05 3.56 -16.43
CA VAL A 259 7.36 4.84 -16.17
C VAL A 259 5.86 4.68 -15.85
N ASN A 260 5.30 3.47 -16.01
CA ASN A 260 3.93 3.16 -15.59
C ASN A 260 3.81 2.80 -14.10
N ARG A 261 4.89 2.94 -13.31
CA ARG A 261 4.84 2.87 -11.86
C ARG A 261 3.89 3.93 -11.32
N GLY A 262 3.22 3.64 -10.21
CA GLY A 262 2.24 4.60 -9.71
C GLY A 262 1.58 4.21 -8.42
N GLY A 263 0.49 4.90 -8.14
CA GLY A 263 -0.43 4.64 -7.05
C GLY A 263 -1.87 4.66 -7.53
N ARG A 264 -2.74 4.07 -6.76
CA ARG A 264 -4.17 4.00 -7.05
C ARG A 264 -4.95 4.84 -6.06
N LEU A 265 -5.73 5.77 -6.59
CA LEU A 265 -6.70 6.53 -5.81
C LEU A 265 -8.02 5.77 -5.73
N LEU A 266 -8.56 5.68 -4.52
CA LEU A 266 -9.91 5.18 -4.24
C LEU A 266 -10.69 6.33 -3.61
N THR A 267 -11.80 6.74 -4.23
CA THR A 267 -12.64 7.83 -3.76
C THR A 267 -14.00 7.30 -3.34
N PHE A 268 -14.36 7.56 -2.11
CA PHE A 268 -15.66 7.22 -1.52
C PHE A 268 -16.52 8.48 -1.36
N HIS A 269 -17.83 8.28 -1.44
CA HIS A 269 -18.81 9.33 -1.20
C HIS A 269 -19.70 8.98 0.01
N GLU A 270 -19.87 9.93 0.90
CA GLU A 270 -20.58 9.74 2.16
C GLU A 270 -22.04 9.32 1.99
N ASN A 271 -22.68 9.80 0.92
CA ASN A 271 -24.06 9.44 0.58
C ASN A 271 -24.21 7.99 0.08
N ASN A 272 -23.12 7.36 -0.34
CA ASN A 272 -23.09 5.97 -0.77
C ASN A 272 -21.73 5.30 -0.45
N PRO A 273 -21.40 5.06 0.82
CA PRO A 273 -20.09 4.48 1.21
C PRO A 273 -19.92 3.02 0.74
N GLY A 274 -20.96 2.39 0.24
CA GLY A 274 -20.95 1.05 -0.36
C GLY A 274 -20.48 1.01 -1.82
N ALA A 275 -20.03 2.13 -2.37
CA ALA A 275 -19.44 2.22 -3.70
C ALA A 275 -18.20 3.13 -3.67
N TYR A 276 -17.30 2.92 -4.63
CA TYR A 276 -16.09 3.72 -4.77
C TYR A 276 -15.73 3.93 -6.24
N GLU A 277 -15.02 4.99 -6.50
CA GLU A 277 -14.35 5.25 -7.77
C GLU A 277 -12.88 4.90 -7.63
N THR A 278 -12.23 4.45 -8.73
CA THR A 278 -10.82 4.12 -8.71
C THR A 278 -10.10 4.66 -9.94
N GLU A 279 -8.92 5.24 -9.71
CA GLU A 279 -8.09 5.84 -10.74
C GLU A 279 -6.61 5.54 -10.48
N LEU A 280 -5.83 5.30 -11.54
CA LEU A 280 -4.38 5.13 -11.47
C LEU A 280 -3.68 6.43 -11.83
N PHE A 281 -2.74 6.83 -10.97
CA PHE A 281 -1.82 7.93 -11.21
C PHE A 281 -0.44 7.36 -11.47
N ARG A 282 0.07 7.48 -12.68
CA ARG A 282 1.35 6.91 -13.11
C ARG A 282 2.44 7.97 -13.15
N TYR A 283 3.69 7.54 -12.98
CA TYR A 283 4.86 8.41 -13.06
C TYR A 283 4.89 9.20 -14.37
N CYS A 284 4.62 8.53 -15.50
CA CYS A 284 4.58 9.17 -16.81
C CYS A 284 3.52 10.27 -16.93
N ASP A 285 2.45 10.20 -16.15
CA ASP A 285 1.33 11.14 -16.24
C ASP A 285 1.55 12.38 -15.34
N ILE A 286 2.25 12.21 -14.21
CA ILE A 286 2.30 13.23 -13.15
C ILE A 286 3.71 13.74 -12.81
N VAL A 287 4.78 13.05 -13.24
CA VAL A 287 6.18 13.44 -12.92
C VAL A 287 6.98 13.75 -14.18
N ALA A 288 6.95 12.89 -15.17
CA ALA A 288 7.74 13.03 -16.38
C ALA A 288 6.91 12.72 -17.61
N GLU A 289 6.95 13.61 -18.59
CA GLU A 289 6.41 13.31 -19.91
C GLU A 289 7.10 12.09 -20.50
N HIS A 290 6.35 11.26 -21.23
CA HIS A 290 6.87 10.16 -22.00
C HIS A 290 8.03 10.66 -22.88
N THR A 291 9.23 10.19 -22.60
CA THR A 291 10.35 10.46 -23.47
C THR A 291 10.52 9.27 -24.41
N GLU A 292 10.59 9.53 -25.73
CA GLU A 292 10.94 8.53 -26.73
C GLU A 292 12.38 8.02 -26.56
N ASN A 293 13.16 8.66 -25.69
CA ASN A 293 14.53 8.29 -25.40
C ASN A 293 14.60 7.19 -24.35
N ARG A 294 14.57 5.92 -24.82
CA ARG A 294 14.67 4.72 -23.96
C ARG A 294 15.93 4.67 -23.09
N LEU A 295 17.03 5.29 -23.51
CA LEU A 295 18.27 5.35 -22.70
C LEU A 295 18.10 6.32 -21.53
N LYS A 296 17.47 7.46 -21.76
CA LYS A 296 17.16 8.40 -20.68
C LYS A 296 16.18 7.79 -19.68
N GLU A 297 15.13 7.16 -20.18
CA GLU A 297 14.15 6.45 -19.35
C GLU A 297 14.83 5.36 -18.51
N TYR A 298 15.70 4.53 -19.14
CA TYR A 298 16.47 3.51 -18.44
C TYR A 298 17.37 4.14 -17.36
N TRP A 299 18.07 5.21 -17.70
CA TRP A 299 18.93 5.94 -16.76
C TRP A 299 18.14 6.48 -15.57
N ASP A 300 17.06 7.17 -15.83
CA ASP A 300 16.22 7.79 -14.81
C ASP A 300 15.56 6.74 -13.88
N THR A 301 15.23 5.55 -14.42
CA THR A 301 14.50 4.50 -13.67
C THR A 301 15.38 3.43 -13.04
N HIS A 302 16.64 3.25 -13.46
CA HIS A 302 17.51 2.15 -13.00
C HIS A 302 18.77 2.60 -12.29
N ILE A 303 19.23 3.83 -12.48
CA ILE A 303 20.45 4.32 -11.86
C ILE A 303 20.11 4.86 -10.46
N PRO A 304 20.77 4.37 -9.39
CA PRO A 304 20.59 4.92 -8.06
C PRO A 304 20.94 6.40 -8.06
N THR A 305 20.01 7.23 -7.67
CA THR A 305 20.23 8.64 -7.41
C THR A 305 20.33 8.84 -5.91
N CYS A 306 21.18 9.78 -5.48
CA CYS A 306 21.26 10.15 -4.07
C CYS A 306 19.92 10.75 -3.63
N TRP A 307 19.69 10.75 -2.31
CA TRP A 307 18.60 11.43 -1.66
C TRP A 307 18.26 12.78 -2.32
N PRO A 308 16.97 13.10 -2.51
CA PRO A 308 16.56 14.39 -3.08
C PRO A 308 17.21 15.54 -2.29
N GLY A 309 17.81 16.47 -3.00
CA GLY A 309 18.41 17.63 -2.39
C GLY A 309 17.36 18.50 -1.68
N ARG A 310 17.84 19.39 -0.80
CA ARG A 310 17.01 20.34 -0.06
C ARG A 310 16.05 21.15 -0.97
N ASP A 311 16.45 21.40 -2.22
CA ASP A 311 15.71 22.21 -3.18
C ASP A 311 14.43 21.55 -3.70
N GLU A 312 14.37 20.20 -3.73
CA GLU A 312 13.15 19.46 -4.13
C GLU A 312 12.08 19.49 -3.03
N TYR A 313 12.49 19.57 -1.78
CA TYR A 313 11.58 19.79 -0.65
C TYR A 313 11.16 21.26 -0.50
N MET A 314 12.02 22.21 -0.88
CA MET A 314 11.69 23.64 -0.83
C MET A 314 10.61 24.05 -1.84
N SER A 315 10.51 23.33 -2.99
CA SER A 315 9.43 23.55 -3.95
C SER A 315 8.05 23.17 -3.41
N GLU A 316 8.01 22.22 -2.46
CA GLU A 316 6.78 21.76 -1.81
C GLU A 316 6.29 22.72 -0.73
N GLU A 317 7.19 23.43 -0.07
CA GLU A 317 6.85 24.45 0.91
C GLU A 317 6.15 25.67 0.26
N LYS A 318 6.48 25.97 -1.00
CA LYS A 318 5.77 26.98 -1.80
C LYS A 318 4.34 26.54 -2.16
N LEU A 319 4.12 25.25 -2.46
CA LEU A 319 2.79 24.71 -2.79
C LEU A 319 1.84 24.64 -1.58
N ARG A 320 2.35 24.77 -0.34
CA ARG A 320 1.51 24.84 0.87
C ARG A 320 0.97 26.21 1.18
N ASN A 321 1.56 27.25 0.59
CA ASN A 321 1.21 28.64 0.86
C ASN A 321 0.37 29.27 -0.26
N GLU A 322 0.07 28.51 -1.32
CA GLU A 322 -0.91 28.80 -2.37
C GLU A 322 -2.17 27.91 -2.19
#